data_3788d42c964fca9d23941b37e49fda28
#
_entry.id   3788d42c964fca9d23941b37e49fda28
#
_cell.length_a   1.000
_cell.length_b   1.000
_cell.length_c   1.000
_cell.angle_alpha   90.00
_cell.angle_beta   90.00
_cell.angle_gamma   90.00
#
_symmetry.space_group_name_H-M   'P 1'
#
loop_
_entity.id
_entity.type
_entity.pdbx_description
1 polymer ?
#
loop_
_entity_poly.entity_id
_entity_poly.type
_entity_poly.pdbx_seq_one_letter_code
_entity_poly.pdbx_strand_id
1 'polypeptide(L)'
;MKKGLTELCYGFFSTLANPTRLAIIEHLNEGPMSVTELVEALGQEQSMISHNLRPLTRCKLVKRKREGKNNVYYLNHETINPILTAVENHAEKYCEGGENCPLKKGAM
;
A
#
# COMPACT_ATOMS: atom_id res chain seq x y z
N MET A 1 11.61 -17.40 -14.29
CA MET A 1 11.49 -17.29 -12.84
C MET A 1 11.53 -18.67 -12.22
N LYS A 2 12.22 -18.80 -11.12
CA LYS A 2 12.33 -20.09 -10.44
C LYS A 2 11.05 -20.47 -9.72
N LYS A 3 10.31 -19.49 -9.22
CA LYS A 3 9.03 -19.73 -8.58
C LYS A 3 7.91 -19.60 -9.59
N GLY A 4 6.84 -20.32 -9.36
CA GLY A 4 5.68 -20.24 -10.21
C GLY A 4 5.00 -18.88 -10.08
N LEU A 5 4.31 -18.48 -11.14
CA LEU A 5 3.61 -17.20 -11.19
C LEU A 5 2.53 -17.12 -10.11
N THR A 6 1.83 -18.23 -9.87
CA THR A 6 0.79 -18.26 -8.84
C THR A 6 1.36 -17.93 -7.47
N GLU A 7 2.50 -18.52 -7.12
CA GLU A 7 3.13 -18.27 -5.84
C GLU A 7 3.57 -16.83 -5.69
N LEU A 8 4.19 -16.27 -6.74
CA LEU A 8 4.64 -14.88 -6.71
C LEU A 8 3.48 -13.91 -6.62
N CYS A 9 2.45 -14.11 -7.43
CA CYS A 9 1.30 -13.22 -7.45
C CYS A 9 0.52 -13.29 -6.15
N TYR A 10 0.36 -14.49 -5.61
CA TYR A 10 -0.36 -14.64 -4.36
C TYR A 10 0.31 -13.85 -3.24
N GLY A 11 1.61 -14.00 -3.08
CA GLY A 11 2.35 -13.27 -2.04
C GLY A 11 2.29 -11.77 -2.23
N PHE A 12 2.45 -11.33 -3.48
CA PHE A 12 2.43 -9.92 -3.80
C PHE A 12 1.05 -9.30 -3.53
N PHE A 13 0.01 -9.90 -4.09
CA PHE A 13 -1.33 -9.35 -3.96
C PHE A 13 -1.89 -9.49 -2.55
N SER A 14 -1.54 -10.57 -1.84
CA SER A 14 -2.00 -10.70 -0.46
C SER A 14 -1.35 -9.66 0.45
N THR A 15 -0.13 -9.24 0.14
CA THR A 15 0.50 -8.15 0.87
C THR A 15 -0.26 -6.85 0.67
N LEU A 16 -0.76 -6.61 -0.53
CA LEU A 16 -1.52 -5.40 -0.84
C LEU A 16 -2.98 -5.47 -0.41
N ALA A 17 -3.57 -6.66 -0.36
CA ALA A 17 -5.00 -6.82 -0.10
C ALA A 17 -5.34 -6.67 1.37
N ASN A 18 -5.09 -5.49 1.90
CA ASN A 18 -5.34 -5.15 3.30
C ASN A 18 -5.68 -3.67 3.39
N PRO A 19 -6.83 -3.31 3.95
CA PRO A 19 -7.26 -1.91 3.99
C PRO A 19 -6.26 -0.96 4.64
N THR A 20 -5.63 -1.38 5.74
CA THR A 20 -4.66 -0.54 6.43
C THR A 20 -3.42 -0.32 5.57
N ARG A 21 -2.94 -1.38 4.91
CA ARG A 21 -1.76 -1.26 4.05
C ARG A 21 -2.03 -0.40 2.84
N LEU A 22 -3.20 -0.54 2.24
CA LEU A 22 -3.58 0.31 1.11
C LEU A 22 -3.72 1.77 1.53
N ALA A 23 -4.25 2.02 2.74
CA ALA A 23 -4.33 3.37 3.26
C ALA A 23 -2.95 3.97 3.50
N ILE A 24 -2.01 3.17 4.00
CA ILE A 24 -0.63 3.62 4.16
C ILE A 24 -0.04 4.02 2.81
N ILE A 25 -0.22 3.17 1.80
CA ILE A 25 0.29 3.46 0.47
C ILE A 25 -0.32 4.74 -0.08
N GLU A 26 -1.63 4.91 0.11
CA GLU A 26 -2.32 6.09 -0.36
C GLU A 26 -1.74 7.37 0.26
N HIS A 27 -1.49 7.35 1.56
CA HIS A 27 -0.92 8.52 2.23
C HIS A 27 0.53 8.75 1.81
N LEU A 28 1.31 7.69 1.70
CA LEU A 28 2.70 7.82 1.26
C LEU A 28 2.81 8.26 -0.19
N ASN A 29 1.76 8.06 -0.97
CA ASN A 29 1.75 8.53 -2.35
C ASN A 29 1.79 10.06 -2.43
N GLU A 30 1.41 10.74 -1.36
CA GLU A 30 1.46 12.20 -1.29
C GLU A 30 2.81 12.71 -0.80
N GLY A 31 3.63 11.85 -0.22
CA GLY A 31 4.96 12.21 0.24
C GLY A 31 5.42 11.33 1.38
N PRO A 32 6.73 11.37 1.68
CA PRO A 32 7.27 10.57 2.78
C PRO A 32 6.66 10.95 4.13
N MET A 33 6.49 9.97 5.00
CA MET A 33 5.90 10.18 6.33
C MET A 33 6.60 9.30 7.37
N SER A 34 6.67 9.82 8.59
CA SER A 34 7.12 9.05 9.74
C SER A 34 5.98 8.19 10.27
N VAL A 35 6.28 7.27 11.19
CA VAL A 35 5.24 6.47 11.83
C VAL A 35 4.25 7.37 12.56
N THR A 36 4.74 8.37 13.27
CA THR A 36 3.88 9.29 14.01
C THR A 36 2.90 10.00 13.07
N GLU A 37 3.40 10.44 11.93
CA GLU A 37 2.54 11.10 10.95
C GLU A 37 1.49 10.15 10.38
N LEU A 38 1.88 8.90 10.14
CA LEU A 38 0.94 7.89 9.66
C LEU A 38 -0.13 7.57 10.70
N VAL A 39 0.27 7.49 11.97
CA VAL A 39 -0.67 7.26 13.07
C VAL A 39 -1.73 8.36 13.09
N GLU A 40 -1.30 9.60 12.98
CA GLU A 40 -2.23 10.72 12.98
C GLU A 40 -3.12 10.72 11.73
N ALA A 41 -2.52 10.44 10.58
CA ALA A 41 -3.27 10.46 9.32
C ALA A 41 -4.31 9.37 9.24
N LEU A 42 -3.99 8.16 9.72
CA LEU A 42 -4.89 7.02 9.63
C LEU A 42 -5.79 6.86 10.85
N GLY A 43 -5.45 7.52 11.97
CA GLY A 43 -6.22 7.37 13.19
C GLY A 43 -6.12 5.98 13.79
N GLN A 44 -4.97 5.33 13.62
CA GLN A 44 -4.74 3.98 14.14
C GLN A 44 -3.56 3.96 15.09
N GLU A 45 -3.50 2.93 15.93
CA GLU A 45 -2.44 2.81 16.91
C GLU A 45 -1.08 2.57 16.26
N GLN A 46 -0.03 3.02 16.93
CA GLN A 46 1.33 2.86 16.42
C GLN A 46 1.69 1.41 16.15
N SER A 47 1.27 0.50 17.03
CA SER A 47 1.57 -0.92 16.85
C SER A 47 0.95 -1.47 15.58
N MET A 48 -0.25 -1.02 15.25
CA MET A 48 -0.93 -1.45 14.03
C MET A 48 -0.20 -0.93 12.80
N ILE A 49 0.19 0.34 12.82
CA ILE A 49 0.93 0.94 11.71
C ILE A 49 2.27 0.23 11.53
N SER A 50 3.02 0.07 12.62
CA SER A 50 4.33 -0.60 12.56
C SER A 50 4.22 -2.03 12.06
N HIS A 51 3.19 -2.75 12.53
CA HIS A 51 2.95 -4.13 12.12
C HIS A 51 2.72 -4.22 10.60
N ASN A 52 1.95 -3.30 10.06
CA ASN A 52 1.62 -3.32 8.64
C ASN A 52 2.73 -2.75 7.75
N LEU A 53 3.61 -1.94 8.30
CA LEU A 53 4.76 -1.46 7.54
C LEU A 53 5.79 -2.57 7.28
N ARG A 54 5.85 -3.58 8.15
CA ARG A 54 6.82 -4.67 7.97
C ARG A 54 6.68 -5.42 6.66
N PRO A 55 5.49 -5.97 6.34
CA PRO A 55 5.38 -6.67 5.06
C PRO A 55 5.59 -5.75 3.87
N LEU A 56 5.18 -4.48 3.99
CA LEU A 56 5.37 -3.52 2.90
C LEU A 56 6.86 -3.24 2.64
N THR A 57 7.65 -3.09 3.71
CA THR A 57 9.08 -2.87 3.54
C THR A 57 9.81 -4.14 3.14
N ARG A 58 9.34 -5.29 3.63
CA ARG A 58 9.93 -6.58 3.27
C ARG A 58 9.79 -6.84 1.78
N CYS A 59 8.64 -6.49 1.20
CA CYS A 59 8.39 -6.67 -0.23
C CYS A 59 8.92 -5.53 -1.08
N LYS A 60 9.56 -4.55 -0.47
CA LYS A 60 10.11 -3.40 -1.17
C LYS A 60 9.08 -2.52 -1.86
N LEU A 61 7.84 -2.58 -1.40
CA LEU A 61 6.80 -1.67 -1.86
C LEU A 61 6.93 -0.32 -1.18
N VAL A 62 7.41 -0.34 0.05
CA VAL A 62 7.70 0.84 0.83
C VAL A 62 9.16 0.76 1.26
N LYS A 63 9.83 1.89 1.23
CA LYS A 63 11.22 1.98 1.66
C LYS A 63 11.32 2.87 2.88
N ARG A 64 12.41 2.75 3.59
CA ARG A 64 12.64 3.48 4.83
C ARG A 64 14.00 4.15 4.79
N LYS A 65 14.05 5.37 5.28
CA LYS A 65 15.32 6.05 5.47
C LYS A 65 15.31 6.73 6.83
N ARG A 66 16.49 6.96 7.36
CA ARG A 66 16.61 7.63 8.64
C ARG A 66 16.83 9.11 8.43
N GLU A 67 16.07 9.93 9.13
CA GLU A 67 16.24 11.37 9.14
C GLU A 67 16.32 11.82 10.59
N GLY A 68 17.53 12.16 11.03
CA GLY A 68 17.74 12.48 12.42
C GLY A 68 17.48 11.26 13.29
N LYS A 69 16.56 11.37 14.22
CA LYS A 69 16.20 10.27 15.12
C LYS A 69 15.01 9.48 14.59
N ASN A 70 14.40 9.93 13.52
CA ASN A 70 13.17 9.32 13.02
C ASN A 70 13.41 8.48 11.78
N ASN A 71 12.58 7.45 11.64
CA ASN A 71 12.50 6.69 10.40
C ASN A 71 11.39 7.29 9.57
N VAL A 72 11.69 7.55 8.31
CA VAL A 72 10.73 8.12 7.37
C VAL A 72 10.49 7.07 6.29
N TYR A 73 9.22 6.86 5.98
CA TYR A 73 8.81 5.85 5.01
C TYR A 73 8.36 6.53 3.72
N TYR A 74 8.66 5.91 2.59
CA TYR A 74 8.29 6.45 1.28
C TYR A 74 8.05 5.29 0.31
N LEU A 75 7.26 5.58 -0.72
CA LEU A 75 6.91 4.54 -1.69
C LEU A 75 8.06 4.22 -2.64
N ASN A 76 8.12 2.96 -3.02
CA ASN A 76 8.92 2.54 -4.16
C ASN A 76 8.09 2.85 -5.40
N HIS A 77 8.21 4.08 -5.91
CA HIS A 77 7.40 4.55 -7.02
C HIS A 77 7.60 3.75 -8.30
N GLU A 78 8.78 3.17 -8.47
CA GLU A 78 9.06 2.33 -9.62
C GLU A 78 8.09 1.16 -9.73
N THR A 79 7.73 0.57 -8.59
CA THR A 79 6.79 -0.54 -8.54
C THR A 79 5.36 -0.06 -8.36
N ILE A 80 5.15 0.87 -7.45
CA ILE A 80 3.79 1.29 -7.06
C ILE A 80 3.08 2.08 -8.14
N ASN A 81 3.77 3.01 -8.80
CA ASN A 81 3.08 3.86 -9.78
C ASN A 81 2.41 3.09 -10.92
N PRO A 82 3.07 2.12 -11.56
CA PRO A 82 2.39 1.34 -12.59
C PRO A 82 1.18 0.58 -12.08
N ILE A 83 1.25 0.09 -10.83
CA ILE A 83 0.15 -0.66 -10.25
C ILE A 83 -1.05 0.26 -10.02
N LEU A 84 -0.82 1.41 -9.39
CA LEU A 84 -1.90 2.35 -9.12
C LEU A 84 -2.52 2.87 -10.40
N THR A 85 -1.68 3.18 -11.40
CA THR A 85 -2.18 3.63 -12.69
C THR A 85 -3.05 2.58 -13.34
N ALA A 86 -2.61 1.32 -13.32
CA ALA A 86 -3.38 0.23 -13.92
C ALA A 86 -4.72 0.05 -13.22
N VAL A 87 -4.73 0.11 -11.89
CA VAL A 87 -5.96 -0.03 -11.12
C VAL A 87 -6.92 1.12 -11.38
N GLU A 88 -6.39 2.34 -11.41
CA GLU A 88 -7.22 3.52 -11.68
C GLU A 88 -7.82 3.47 -13.06
N ASN A 89 -7.02 3.12 -14.06
CA ASN A 89 -7.52 3.00 -15.43
C ASN A 89 -8.59 1.92 -15.54
N HIS A 90 -8.37 0.80 -14.87
CA HIS A 90 -9.34 -0.29 -14.88
C HIS A 90 -10.66 0.16 -14.23
N ALA A 91 -10.57 0.81 -13.08
CA ALA A 91 -11.75 1.26 -12.36
C ALA A 91 -12.55 2.27 -13.17
N GLU A 92 -11.85 3.21 -13.81
CA GLU A 92 -12.50 4.20 -14.66
C GLU A 92 -13.25 3.56 -15.81
N LYS A 93 -12.60 2.59 -16.45
CA LYS A 93 -13.14 1.98 -17.68
C LYS A 93 -14.22 0.95 -17.40
N TYR A 94 -14.06 0.17 -16.34
CA TYR A 94 -14.93 -0.99 -16.12
C TYR A 94 -15.80 -0.91 -14.87
N CYS A 95 -15.45 -0.04 -13.92
CA CYS A 95 -16.19 0.07 -12.66
C CYS A 95 -16.89 1.41 -12.49
N GLU A 96 -17.05 2.15 -13.58
CA GLU A 96 -17.69 3.45 -13.59
C GLU A 96 -17.14 4.36 -12.49
N GLY A 97 -15.80 4.50 -12.48
CA GLY A 97 -15.15 5.29 -11.47
C GLY A 97 -15.03 4.60 -10.13
N GLY A 98 -15.30 3.30 -10.11
CA GLY A 98 -15.20 2.51 -8.89
C GLY A 98 -16.43 2.53 -8.01
N GLU A 99 -17.42 3.32 -8.36
CA GLU A 99 -18.62 3.45 -7.53
C GLU A 99 -19.53 2.24 -7.57
N ASN A 100 -19.59 1.58 -8.70
CA ASN A 100 -20.46 0.44 -8.87
C ASN A 100 -19.74 -0.91 -8.79
N CYS A 101 -18.54 -0.91 -8.21
CA CYS A 101 -17.83 -2.15 -8.02
C CYS A 101 -18.56 -3.05 -7.03
N PRO A 102 -18.93 -4.27 -7.43
CA PRO A 102 -19.69 -5.16 -6.54
C PRO A 102 -18.94 -5.53 -5.27
N LEU A 103 -17.64 -5.43 -5.26
CA LEU A 103 -16.82 -5.78 -4.09
C LEU A 103 -16.50 -4.59 -3.20
N LYS A 104 -16.85 -3.39 -3.63
CA LYS A 104 -16.42 -2.17 -2.97
C LYS A 104 -16.74 -2.12 -1.48
N LYS A 105 -17.97 -2.44 -1.12
CA LYS A 105 -18.38 -2.40 0.29
C LYS A 105 -18.29 -3.74 0.97
N GLY A 106 -18.47 -4.79 0.22
CA GLY A 106 -18.42 -6.12 0.78
C GLY A 106 -17.04 -6.52 1.25
N ALA A 107 -16.00 -5.87 0.71
CA ALA A 107 -14.62 -6.15 1.07
C ALA A 107 -14.23 -5.52 2.40
N MET A 108 -15.03 -4.61 2.92
CA MET A 108 -14.66 -3.85 4.11
C MET A 108 -15.32 -4.42 5.38
#